data_86d9505f54d6b2fcd0d76842cf957749
#
_entry.id   86d9505f54d6b2fcd0d76842cf957749
#
_cell.length_a   1.000
_cell.length_b   1.000
_cell.length_c   1.000
_cell.angle_alpha   90.00
_cell.angle_beta   90.00
_cell.angle_gamma   90.00
#
_symmetry.space_group_name_H-M   'P 1'
#
loop_
_entity.id
_entity.type
_entity.pdbx_description
1 polymer ?
#
loop_
_entity_poly.entity_id
_entity_poly.type
_entity_poly.pdbx_seq_one_letter_code
_entity_poly.pdbx_strand_id
1 'polypeptide(L)'
;SLRSNTTGVSNTAVGLNSLYFNTIGNYNTAVGLNSLYSNTTGVNNTAYGVNSLYCNTTGNSNTSVGYQSLFNNSTGVNNTTVGVNAGCNITTQSDIIAIGCGAQTSLTDGHTVWGNASNNVCNCVYAAWATVSDCRDKTDISELPDTYGISFIRKLKPVSYKSDHRDLYVDKCSYIYGDKDGSLKSDKCHYGFIAQDVKESIDQLGIEFDGLGHDKEKDAYRLTYEELIAPLVKAVNQLVDRVEVLENDNALLKDRINKLENM
;
A
#
# COMPACT_ATOMS: atom_id res chain seq x y z
N SER A 1 25.78 -27.82 -8.85
CA SER A 1 24.78 -27.14 -9.68
C SER A 1 24.19 -28.09 -10.70
N LEU A 2 22.88 -27.91 -11.06
CA LEU A 2 22.15 -28.67 -12.10
C LEU A 2 22.23 -30.18 -11.97
N ARG A 3 22.29 -30.73 -10.74
CA ARG A 3 22.55 -32.15 -10.53
C ARG A 3 21.47 -33.09 -11.11
N SER A 4 20.21 -32.64 -11.02
CA SER A 4 19.05 -33.46 -11.45
C SER A 4 18.50 -33.03 -12.82
N ASN A 5 19.19 -32.15 -13.56
CA ASN A 5 18.71 -31.68 -14.86
C ASN A 5 18.68 -32.81 -15.89
N THR A 6 17.50 -33.02 -16.48
CA THR A 6 17.28 -34.08 -17.49
C THR A 6 17.17 -33.50 -18.90
N THR A 7 16.17 -32.65 -19.13
CA THR A 7 15.91 -32.07 -20.46
C THR A 7 15.84 -30.53 -20.41
N GLY A 8 16.04 -29.92 -19.24
CA GLY A 8 16.05 -28.46 -19.11
C GLY A 8 17.21 -27.84 -19.91
N VAL A 9 16.91 -26.79 -20.67
CA VAL A 9 17.87 -26.08 -21.53
C VAL A 9 18.05 -24.64 -21.14
N SER A 10 19.17 -24.05 -21.54
CA SER A 10 19.45 -22.61 -21.34
C SER A 10 19.43 -22.17 -19.86
N ASN A 11 19.85 -23.03 -18.94
CA ASN A 11 19.96 -22.74 -17.55
C ASN A 11 21.40 -22.32 -17.16
N THR A 12 21.54 -21.28 -16.34
CA THR A 12 22.80 -20.85 -15.76
C THR A 12 22.79 -21.15 -14.27
N ALA A 13 23.75 -21.91 -13.78
CA ALA A 13 23.86 -22.29 -12.37
C ALA A 13 25.29 -22.11 -11.84
N VAL A 14 25.50 -21.10 -10.99
CA VAL A 14 26.78 -20.76 -10.38
C VAL A 14 26.67 -20.83 -8.86
N GLY A 15 27.40 -21.73 -8.24
CA GLY A 15 27.40 -21.94 -6.80
C GLY A 15 27.06 -23.36 -6.38
N LEU A 16 27.33 -23.69 -5.11
CA LEU A 16 26.99 -25.00 -4.55
C LEU A 16 25.48 -25.19 -4.53
N ASN A 17 24.99 -26.32 -5.05
CA ASN A 17 23.58 -26.70 -5.12
C ASN A 17 22.64 -25.73 -5.87
N SER A 18 23.14 -24.79 -6.66
CA SER A 18 22.29 -23.96 -7.51
C SER A 18 21.54 -24.82 -8.54
N LEU A 19 20.21 -24.62 -8.71
CA LEU A 19 19.32 -25.43 -9.56
C LEU A 19 19.45 -26.94 -9.33
N TYR A 20 19.62 -27.35 -8.08
CA TYR A 20 19.97 -28.74 -7.74
C TYR A 20 18.93 -29.74 -8.23
N PHE A 21 17.64 -29.49 -7.98
CA PHE A 21 16.52 -30.37 -8.37
C PHE A 21 15.88 -30.02 -9.69
N ASN A 22 16.43 -29.08 -10.49
CA ASN A 22 15.85 -28.75 -11.79
C ASN A 22 15.80 -30.02 -12.67
N THR A 23 14.65 -30.33 -13.24
CA THR A 23 14.47 -31.49 -14.12
C THR A 23 14.28 -31.05 -15.56
N ILE A 24 13.21 -30.31 -15.84
CA ILE A 24 12.82 -29.88 -17.20
C ILE A 24 12.68 -28.35 -17.31
N GLY A 25 12.88 -27.60 -16.21
CA GLY A 25 12.81 -26.14 -16.22
C GLY A 25 13.86 -25.49 -17.12
N ASN A 26 13.45 -24.48 -17.87
CA ASN A 26 14.27 -23.83 -18.89
C ASN A 26 14.50 -22.36 -18.56
N TYR A 27 15.57 -21.77 -19.12
CA TYR A 27 15.84 -20.32 -19.05
C TYR A 27 15.96 -19.78 -17.63
N ASN A 28 16.41 -20.59 -16.68
CA ASN A 28 16.61 -20.15 -15.31
C ASN A 28 18.05 -19.70 -15.09
N THR A 29 18.24 -18.62 -14.34
CA THR A 29 19.53 -18.14 -13.88
C THR A 29 19.60 -18.19 -12.36
N ALA A 30 20.52 -18.99 -11.82
CA ALA A 30 20.74 -19.17 -10.39
C ALA A 30 22.21 -18.92 -10.04
N VAL A 31 22.46 -17.87 -9.26
CA VAL A 31 23.80 -17.50 -8.81
C VAL A 31 23.82 -17.39 -7.28
N GLY A 32 24.50 -18.28 -6.62
CA GLY A 32 24.63 -18.35 -5.16
C GLY A 32 24.45 -19.75 -4.59
N LEU A 33 24.84 -19.92 -3.34
CA LEU A 33 24.60 -21.17 -2.60
C LEU A 33 23.09 -21.43 -2.51
N ASN A 34 22.65 -22.62 -2.94
CA ASN A 34 21.26 -23.09 -2.93
C ASN A 34 20.26 -22.15 -3.64
N SER A 35 20.68 -21.30 -4.57
CA SER A 35 19.74 -20.50 -5.35
C SER A 35 18.90 -21.39 -6.27
N LEU A 36 17.58 -21.19 -6.34
CA LEU A 36 16.62 -22.04 -7.06
C LEU A 36 16.77 -23.55 -6.76
N TYR A 37 17.09 -23.87 -5.52
CA TYR A 37 17.43 -25.24 -5.11
C TYR A 37 16.36 -26.26 -5.45
N SER A 38 15.11 -25.98 -5.14
CA SER A 38 13.96 -26.88 -5.28
C SER A 38 13.25 -26.79 -6.63
N ASN A 39 13.73 -25.94 -7.56
CA ASN A 39 13.08 -25.78 -8.85
C ASN A 39 13.02 -27.12 -9.60
N THR A 40 11.86 -27.51 -10.08
CA THR A 40 11.68 -28.73 -10.87
C THR A 40 11.35 -28.43 -12.32
N THR A 41 10.26 -27.70 -12.54
CA THR A 41 9.72 -27.38 -13.86
C THR A 41 9.59 -25.87 -14.12
N GLY A 42 9.83 -25.03 -13.10
CA GLY A 42 9.75 -23.58 -13.24
C GLY A 42 10.67 -23.02 -14.33
N VAL A 43 10.18 -22.05 -15.09
CA VAL A 43 10.89 -21.44 -16.21
C VAL A 43 11.07 -19.94 -16.05
N ASN A 44 12.07 -19.38 -16.74
CA ASN A 44 12.32 -17.93 -16.77
C ASN A 44 12.57 -17.28 -15.39
N ASN A 45 13.10 -18.03 -14.43
CA ASN A 45 13.38 -17.47 -13.10
C ASN A 45 14.82 -16.97 -13.03
N THR A 46 15.01 -15.83 -12.35
CA THR A 46 16.32 -15.27 -12.01
C THR A 46 16.48 -15.19 -10.50
N ALA A 47 17.45 -15.92 -9.95
CA ALA A 47 17.79 -15.92 -8.54
C ALA A 47 19.27 -15.56 -8.33
N TYR A 48 19.53 -14.45 -7.68
CA TYR A 48 20.87 -13.98 -7.34
C TYR A 48 21.02 -13.77 -5.83
N GLY A 49 21.74 -14.63 -5.18
CA GLY A 49 21.99 -14.61 -3.74
C GLY A 49 21.89 -15.97 -3.07
N VAL A 50 22.43 -16.07 -1.86
CA VAL A 50 22.34 -17.30 -1.06
C VAL A 50 20.89 -17.56 -0.68
N ASN A 51 20.38 -18.76 -0.96
CA ASN A 51 19.01 -19.21 -0.74
C ASN A 51 17.92 -18.33 -1.43
N SER A 52 18.25 -17.58 -2.46
CA SER A 52 17.29 -16.85 -3.26
C SER A 52 16.39 -17.84 -4.03
N LEU A 53 15.04 -17.66 -3.99
CA LEU A 53 14.05 -18.56 -4.59
C LEU A 53 14.23 -20.04 -4.19
N TYR A 54 14.63 -20.31 -2.98
CA TYR A 54 15.03 -21.65 -2.50
C TYR A 54 13.91 -22.70 -2.69
N CYS A 55 12.67 -22.38 -2.28
CA CYS A 55 11.53 -23.30 -2.29
C CYS A 55 10.76 -23.34 -3.63
N ASN A 56 11.16 -22.55 -4.64
CA ASN A 56 10.43 -22.52 -5.91
C ASN A 56 10.41 -23.92 -6.56
N THR A 57 9.23 -24.41 -6.91
CA THR A 57 9.08 -25.71 -7.57
C THR A 57 8.64 -25.56 -9.02
N THR A 58 7.53 -24.87 -9.23
CA THR A 58 6.89 -24.69 -10.54
C THR A 58 6.64 -23.23 -10.91
N GLY A 59 6.93 -22.29 -9.98
CA GLY A 59 6.76 -20.85 -10.22
C GLY A 59 7.62 -20.36 -11.40
N ASN A 60 7.07 -19.44 -12.19
CA ASN A 60 7.68 -18.95 -13.41
C ASN A 60 7.89 -17.43 -13.38
N SER A 61 8.86 -16.97 -14.17
CA SER A 61 9.07 -15.53 -14.40
C SER A 61 9.33 -14.72 -13.13
N ASN A 62 9.92 -15.33 -12.12
CA ASN A 62 10.26 -14.65 -10.89
C ASN A 62 11.68 -14.09 -10.96
N THR A 63 11.87 -12.86 -10.47
CA THR A 63 13.17 -12.21 -10.29
C THR A 63 13.44 -11.98 -8.81
N SER A 64 14.52 -12.55 -8.29
CA SER A 64 14.86 -12.50 -6.88
C SER A 64 16.34 -12.18 -6.68
N VAL A 65 16.63 -11.07 -6.03
CA VAL A 65 18.01 -10.60 -5.78
C VAL A 65 18.19 -10.31 -4.30
N GLY A 66 19.05 -11.07 -3.64
CA GLY A 66 19.40 -10.89 -2.23
C GLY A 66 19.43 -12.19 -1.44
N TYR A 67 20.03 -12.13 -0.25
CA TYR A 67 20.01 -13.25 0.70
C TYR A 67 18.58 -13.58 1.11
N GLN A 68 18.14 -14.84 0.89
CA GLN A 68 16.78 -15.34 1.20
C GLN A 68 15.64 -14.48 0.58
N SER A 69 15.91 -13.75 -0.49
CA SER A 69 14.88 -13.06 -1.25
C SER A 69 13.94 -14.09 -1.88
N LEU A 70 12.63 -13.90 -1.77
CA LEU A 70 11.56 -14.78 -2.27
C LEU A 70 11.73 -16.26 -1.84
N PHE A 71 12.23 -16.48 -0.62
CA PHE A 71 12.68 -17.79 -0.14
C PHE A 71 11.59 -18.86 -0.17
N ASN A 72 10.37 -18.55 0.27
CA ASN A 72 9.27 -19.50 0.43
C ASN A 72 8.38 -19.66 -0.80
N ASN A 73 8.62 -18.91 -1.88
CA ASN A 73 7.81 -19.04 -3.08
C ASN A 73 7.85 -20.47 -3.62
N SER A 74 6.70 -21.08 -3.83
CA SER A 74 6.61 -22.44 -4.39
C SER A 74 6.08 -22.44 -5.81
N THR A 75 4.96 -21.76 -6.05
CA THR A 75 4.23 -21.76 -7.32
C THR A 75 3.90 -20.36 -7.85
N GLY A 76 4.12 -19.30 -7.06
CA GLY A 76 3.85 -17.92 -7.45
C GLY A 76 4.64 -17.50 -8.70
N VAL A 77 4.03 -16.66 -9.53
CA VAL A 77 4.59 -16.23 -10.82
C VAL A 77 4.73 -14.72 -10.89
N ASN A 78 5.62 -14.24 -11.78
CA ASN A 78 5.83 -12.82 -12.08
C ASN A 78 6.24 -11.97 -10.87
N ASN A 79 6.84 -12.54 -9.84
CA ASN A 79 7.26 -11.80 -8.67
C ASN A 79 8.65 -11.17 -8.89
N THR A 80 8.82 -9.92 -8.47
CA THR A 80 10.10 -9.21 -8.47
C THR A 80 10.47 -8.82 -7.05
N THR A 81 11.55 -9.37 -6.51
CA THR A 81 12.01 -9.08 -5.15
C THR A 81 13.48 -8.72 -5.12
N VAL A 82 13.81 -7.63 -4.45
CA VAL A 82 15.19 -7.13 -4.32
C VAL A 82 15.48 -6.71 -2.89
N GLY A 83 16.41 -7.37 -2.24
CA GLY A 83 16.84 -7.09 -0.88
C GLY A 83 16.97 -8.34 -0.02
N VAL A 84 17.64 -8.22 1.12
CA VAL A 84 17.74 -9.29 2.11
C VAL A 84 16.37 -9.62 2.67
N ASN A 85 15.92 -10.87 2.62
CA ASN A 85 14.59 -11.33 3.04
C ASN A 85 13.39 -10.62 2.36
N ALA A 86 13.60 -9.95 1.21
CA ALA A 86 12.50 -9.33 0.47
C ALA A 86 11.53 -10.40 -0.03
N GLY A 87 10.23 -10.23 0.25
CA GLY A 87 9.19 -11.16 -0.15
C GLY A 87 9.32 -12.58 0.45
N CYS A 88 10.04 -12.75 1.56
CA CYS A 88 10.24 -14.08 2.14
C CYS A 88 8.95 -14.74 2.67
N ASN A 89 7.88 -13.98 2.85
CA ASN A 89 6.55 -14.46 3.23
C ASN A 89 5.68 -14.92 2.03
N ILE A 90 6.10 -14.63 0.81
CA ILE A 90 5.38 -15.04 -0.42
C ILE A 90 5.53 -16.55 -0.60
N THR A 91 4.44 -17.25 -0.83
CA THR A 91 4.40 -18.71 -1.03
C THR A 91 3.82 -19.11 -2.38
N THR A 92 2.64 -18.60 -2.72
CA THR A 92 1.91 -18.91 -3.96
C THR A 92 1.41 -17.65 -4.68
N GLN A 93 1.59 -16.49 -4.08
CA GLN A 93 1.12 -15.21 -4.60
C GLN A 93 1.93 -14.82 -5.85
N SER A 94 1.27 -14.05 -6.72
CA SER A 94 1.78 -13.66 -8.03
C SER A 94 1.73 -12.15 -8.23
N ASP A 95 2.49 -11.66 -9.23
CA ASP A 95 2.51 -10.25 -9.63
C ASP A 95 2.95 -9.29 -8.51
N ILE A 96 3.85 -9.74 -7.64
CA ILE A 96 4.37 -9.01 -6.49
C ILE A 96 5.64 -8.25 -6.88
N ILE A 97 5.76 -7.01 -6.38
CA ILE A 97 7.02 -6.27 -6.34
C ILE A 97 7.37 -5.99 -4.89
N ALA A 98 8.51 -6.51 -4.39
CA ALA A 98 8.98 -6.25 -3.03
C ALA A 98 10.44 -5.81 -3.07
N ILE A 99 10.70 -4.53 -2.76
CA ILE A 99 12.05 -3.93 -2.81
C ILE A 99 12.41 -3.38 -1.44
N GLY A 100 13.51 -3.88 -0.88
CA GLY A 100 14.08 -3.44 0.38
C GLY A 100 14.33 -4.59 1.36
N CYS A 101 15.14 -4.35 2.37
CA CYS A 101 15.47 -5.36 3.38
C CYS A 101 14.24 -5.73 4.21
N GLY A 102 13.81 -7.00 4.15
CA GLY A 102 12.63 -7.48 4.85
C GLY A 102 11.31 -6.88 4.34
N ALA A 103 11.28 -6.35 3.12
CA ALA A 103 10.05 -5.90 2.49
C ALA A 103 9.09 -7.09 2.34
N GLN A 104 7.98 -7.07 3.08
CA GLN A 104 6.97 -8.13 3.08
C GLN A 104 5.64 -7.60 2.56
N THR A 105 4.92 -8.43 1.83
CA THR A 105 3.61 -8.09 1.29
C THR A 105 2.48 -8.67 2.13
N SER A 106 1.26 -8.14 2.00
CA SER A 106 0.07 -8.91 2.35
C SER A 106 -0.03 -10.12 1.42
N LEU A 107 -0.65 -11.20 1.90
CA LEU A 107 -0.74 -12.47 1.18
C LEU A 107 -1.78 -12.47 0.03
N THR A 108 -1.81 -11.40 -0.78
CA THR A 108 -2.69 -11.27 -1.96
C THR A 108 -1.87 -10.90 -3.19
N ASP A 109 -2.34 -11.28 -4.37
CA ASP A 109 -1.68 -11.00 -5.64
C ASP A 109 -1.65 -9.50 -5.99
N GLY A 110 -0.74 -9.10 -6.87
CA GLY A 110 -0.69 -7.74 -7.41
C GLY A 110 -0.17 -6.66 -6.46
N HIS A 111 0.56 -7.01 -5.40
CA HIS A 111 1.05 -6.06 -4.41
C HIS A 111 2.43 -5.51 -4.74
N THR A 112 2.61 -4.20 -4.53
CA THR A 112 3.92 -3.54 -4.57
C THR A 112 4.30 -3.02 -3.19
N VAL A 113 5.49 -3.37 -2.70
CA VAL A 113 6.04 -2.90 -1.43
C VAL A 113 7.44 -2.35 -1.66
N TRP A 114 7.67 -1.12 -1.22
CA TRP A 114 8.99 -0.52 -1.15
C TRP A 114 9.27 -0.15 0.30
N GLY A 115 10.39 -0.58 0.84
CA GLY A 115 10.73 -0.25 2.21
C GLY A 115 11.58 -1.31 2.91
N ASN A 116 11.53 -1.31 4.23
CA ASN A 116 12.18 -2.31 5.05
C ASN A 116 11.19 -2.87 6.08
N ALA A 117 11.62 -3.88 6.85
CA ALA A 117 10.79 -4.53 7.87
C ALA A 117 10.21 -3.56 8.94
N SER A 118 10.86 -2.40 9.15
CA SER A 118 10.43 -1.39 10.11
C SER A 118 9.58 -0.26 9.49
N ASN A 119 9.73 -0.04 8.18
CA ASN A 119 9.09 1.05 7.45
C ASN A 119 8.49 0.51 6.15
N ASN A 120 7.54 -0.40 6.25
CA ASN A 120 6.79 -0.84 5.10
C ASN A 120 5.94 0.33 4.59
N VAL A 121 6.44 1.05 3.60
CA VAL A 121 5.59 1.81 2.70
C VAL A 121 4.93 0.80 1.80
N CYS A 122 3.86 0.22 2.28
CA CYS A 122 3.00 -0.64 1.48
C CYS A 122 2.20 0.25 0.55
N ASN A 123 2.70 0.50 -0.63
CA ASN A 123 1.86 0.98 -1.71
C ASN A 123 1.28 -0.25 -2.38
N CYS A 124 0.07 -0.63 -1.96
CA CYS A 124 -0.81 -1.36 -2.85
C CYS A 124 -0.97 -0.50 -4.09
N VAL A 125 -0.55 -0.98 -5.26
CA VAL A 125 -0.82 -0.30 -6.52
C VAL A 125 -2.31 -0.49 -6.87
N TYR A 126 -3.18 -0.08 -5.96
CA TYR A 126 -4.50 0.38 -6.28
C TYR A 126 -4.44 1.88 -6.11
N ALA A 127 -4.04 2.53 -7.15
CA ALA A 127 -4.20 3.95 -7.32
C ALA A 127 -3.00 4.84 -7.08
N ALA A 128 -3.02 5.76 -7.91
CA ALA A 128 -2.72 7.14 -7.84
C ALA A 128 -1.36 7.57 -8.36
N TRP A 129 -0.88 6.92 -9.42
CA TRP A 129 0.07 7.66 -10.27
C TRP A 129 -0.59 8.17 -11.57
N ALA A 130 -1.69 7.62 -11.98
CA ALA A 130 -2.75 8.16 -12.83
C ALA A 130 -3.93 7.20 -12.75
N THR A 131 -4.94 7.54 -11.99
CA THR A 131 -6.18 6.75 -11.97
C THR A 131 -6.86 6.94 -13.30
N VAL A 132 -7.02 5.86 -14.07
CA VAL A 132 -7.92 5.88 -15.23
C VAL A 132 -9.31 6.22 -14.68
N SER A 133 -9.83 7.38 -15.03
CA SER A 133 -11.14 7.86 -14.56
C SER A 133 -12.13 7.92 -15.72
N ASP A 134 -12.04 6.94 -16.63
CA ASP A 134 -12.97 6.79 -17.74
C ASP A 134 -14.32 6.26 -17.23
N CYS A 135 -15.41 6.88 -17.65
CA CYS A 135 -16.76 6.43 -17.24
C CYS A 135 -17.11 5.04 -17.75
N ARG A 136 -16.43 4.55 -18.80
CA ARG A 136 -16.61 3.19 -19.33
C ARG A 136 -16.07 2.11 -18.39
N ASP A 137 -15.15 2.47 -17.49
CA ASP A 137 -14.55 1.58 -16.50
C ASP A 137 -15.21 1.70 -15.12
N LYS A 138 -16.33 2.42 -15.03
CA LYS A 138 -17.08 2.67 -13.80
C LYS A 138 -18.52 2.21 -13.93
N THR A 139 -19.04 1.61 -12.87
CA THR A 139 -20.46 1.23 -12.75
C THR A 139 -21.10 1.97 -11.59
N ASP A 140 -22.44 2.03 -11.58
CA ASP A 140 -23.22 2.61 -10.48
C ASP A 140 -22.83 4.06 -10.14
N ILE A 141 -22.53 4.86 -11.17
CA ILE A 141 -22.14 6.26 -11.01
C ILE A 141 -23.35 7.05 -10.49
N SER A 142 -23.19 7.65 -9.32
CA SER A 142 -24.17 8.54 -8.70
C SER A 142 -23.49 9.80 -8.16
N GLU A 143 -24.29 10.86 -7.97
CA GLU A 143 -23.76 12.04 -7.29
C GLU A 143 -23.41 11.73 -5.84
N LEU A 144 -22.31 12.32 -5.38
CA LEU A 144 -21.90 12.20 -3.97
C LEU A 144 -22.98 12.85 -3.08
N PRO A 145 -23.55 12.13 -2.10
CA PRO A 145 -24.57 12.68 -1.20
C PRO A 145 -24.10 13.93 -0.45
N ASP A 146 -25.04 14.82 -0.12
CA ASP A 146 -24.75 16.10 0.56
C ASP A 146 -24.06 15.93 1.92
N THR A 147 -24.27 14.80 2.58
CA THR A 147 -23.60 14.43 3.85
C THR A 147 -22.09 14.37 3.74
N TYR A 148 -21.54 14.05 2.57
CA TYR A 148 -20.09 14.01 2.30
C TYR A 148 -19.48 15.40 2.07
N GLY A 149 -20.28 16.44 1.87
CA GLY A 149 -19.83 17.81 1.68
C GLY A 149 -19.49 18.54 3.00
N ILE A 150 -20.10 19.69 3.20
CA ILE A 150 -19.85 20.57 4.38
C ILE A 150 -20.02 19.82 5.70
N SER A 151 -21.03 18.93 5.79
CA SER A 151 -21.31 18.20 7.04
C SER A 151 -20.16 17.30 7.47
N PHE A 152 -19.51 16.61 6.54
CA PHE A 152 -18.35 15.77 6.80
C PHE A 152 -17.08 16.61 7.02
N ILE A 153 -16.77 17.52 6.09
CA ILE A 153 -15.53 18.30 6.14
C ILE A 153 -15.42 19.14 7.42
N ARG A 154 -16.52 19.70 7.94
CA ARG A 154 -16.54 20.46 9.20
C ARG A 154 -16.25 19.62 10.44
N LYS A 155 -16.43 18.30 10.38
CA LYS A 155 -16.11 17.40 11.49
C LYS A 155 -14.65 16.98 11.52
N LEU A 156 -13.95 17.10 10.39
CA LEU A 156 -12.52 16.80 10.33
C LEU A 156 -11.73 17.84 11.12
N LYS A 157 -10.82 17.34 11.95
CA LYS A 157 -9.96 18.17 12.81
C LYS A 157 -8.53 18.11 12.28
N PRO A 158 -8.08 19.11 11.50
CA PRO A 158 -6.68 19.16 11.07
C PRO A 158 -5.77 19.41 12.28
N VAL A 159 -4.68 18.66 12.36
CA VAL A 159 -3.71 18.74 13.47
C VAL A 159 -2.30 18.87 12.94
N SER A 160 -1.41 19.40 13.75
CA SER A 160 0.03 19.27 13.58
C SER A 160 0.56 18.23 14.55
N TYR A 161 1.48 17.39 14.11
CA TYR A 161 2.05 16.34 14.96
C TYR A 161 3.51 16.07 14.61
N LYS A 162 4.22 15.44 15.53
CA LYS A 162 5.53 14.84 15.30
C LYS A 162 5.39 13.33 15.25
N SER A 163 5.99 12.71 14.25
CA SER A 163 5.98 11.25 14.14
C SER A 163 6.76 10.62 15.29
N ASP A 164 6.14 9.65 15.93
CA ASP A 164 6.68 8.90 17.06
C ASP A 164 6.08 7.48 16.97
N HIS A 165 6.81 6.59 16.30
CA HIS A 165 6.30 5.28 15.93
C HIS A 165 6.38 4.29 17.10
N ARG A 166 5.27 3.59 17.37
CA ARG A 166 5.19 2.53 18.40
C ARG A 166 6.28 1.48 18.26
N ASP A 167 6.61 1.13 17.02
CA ASP A 167 7.60 0.09 16.70
C ASP A 167 9.02 0.43 17.17
N LEU A 168 9.30 1.71 17.47
CA LEU A 168 10.59 2.14 18.02
C LEU A 168 10.74 1.78 19.50
N TYR A 169 9.65 1.53 20.21
CA TYR A 169 9.58 1.19 21.64
C TYR A 169 9.40 -0.30 21.90
N VAL A 170 9.60 -1.15 20.90
CA VAL A 170 9.50 -2.60 21.06
C VAL A 170 10.77 -3.15 21.72
N ASP A 171 10.62 -3.89 22.79
CA ASP A 171 11.68 -4.76 23.29
C ASP A 171 11.96 -5.86 22.24
N LYS A 172 13.14 -5.79 21.63
CA LYS A 172 13.55 -6.73 20.56
C LYS A 172 13.67 -8.18 21.01
N CYS A 173 13.72 -8.42 22.32
CA CYS A 173 13.82 -9.78 22.88
C CYS A 173 12.45 -10.39 23.18
N SER A 174 11.49 -9.58 23.63
CA SER A 174 10.15 -10.05 24.02
C SER A 174 9.05 -9.70 23.01
N TYR A 175 9.32 -8.85 22.01
CA TYR A 175 8.35 -8.28 21.08
C TYR A 175 7.16 -7.56 21.78
N ILE A 176 7.36 -7.13 23.02
CA ILE A 176 6.37 -6.37 23.78
C ILE A 176 6.61 -4.88 23.51
N TYR A 177 5.54 -4.15 23.20
CA TYR A 177 5.58 -2.70 23.07
C TYR A 177 5.78 -2.07 24.45
N GLY A 178 6.84 -1.29 24.58
CA GLY A 178 7.05 -0.43 25.75
C GLY A 178 6.16 0.80 25.72
N ASP A 179 6.10 1.52 26.84
CA ASP A 179 5.39 2.78 26.90
C ASP A 179 6.07 3.83 26.04
N LYS A 180 5.26 4.48 25.19
CA LYS A 180 5.71 5.55 24.33
C LYS A 180 5.91 6.83 25.13
N ASP A 181 7.16 7.17 25.46
CA ASP A 181 7.54 8.33 26.29
C ASP A 181 7.91 9.58 25.48
N GLY A 182 7.89 9.51 24.15
CA GLY A 182 8.24 10.62 23.26
C GLY A 182 9.72 10.85 23.05
N SER A 183 10.60 10.01 23.61
CA SER A 183 12.06 10.15 23.48
C SER A 183 12.58 9.90 22.06
N LEU A 184 11.84 9.12 21.26
CA LEU A 184 12.20 8.74 19.89
C LEU A 184 11.37 9.48 18.82
N LYS A 185 10.66 10.53 19.21
CA LYS A 185 9.88 11.35 18.26
C LYS A 185 10.76 12.08 17.25
N SER A 186 10.26 12.23 16.03
CA SER A 186 10.89 13.03 14.98
C SER A 186 10.91 14.53 15.37
N ASP A 187 11.96 15.24 14.97
CA ASP A 187 11.99 16.71 15.09
C ASP A 187 11.10 17.41 14.08
N LYS A 188 10.76 16.74 12.98
CA LYS A 188 9.91 17.30 11.91
C LYS A 188 8.45 17.35 12.34
N CYS A 189 7.83 18.51 12.10
CA CYS A 189 6.39 18.69 12.25
C CYS A 189 5.68 18.28 10.96
N HIS A 190 4.60 17.53 11.11
CA HIS A 190 3.72 17.10 10.03
C HIS A 190 2.32 17.68 10.26
N TYR A 191 1.54 17.78 9.19
CA TYR A 191 0.16 18.23 9.23
C TYR A 191 -0.74 17.14 8.67
N GLY A 192 -1.90 16.95 9.28
CA GLY A 192 -2.81 15.91 8.82
C GLY A 192 -4.00 15.73 9.76
N PHE A 193 -4.54 14.52 9.76
CA PHE A 193 -5.68 14.14 10.58
C PHE A 193 -5.33 12.93 11.44
N ILE A 194 -5.98 12.82 12.59
CA ILE A 194 -5.96 11.60 13.40
C ILE A 194 -7.03 10.65 12.84
N ALA A 195 -6.63 9.45 12.43
CA ALA A 195 -7.52 8.50 11.76
C ALA A 195 -8.71 8.08 12.66
N GLN A 196 -8.51 8.01 13.98
CA GLN A 196 -9.57 7.72 14.94
C GLN A 196 -10.62 8.85 15.00
N ASP A 197 -10.21 10.13 14.92
CA ASP A 197 -11.14 11.27 14.87
C ASP A 197 -11.93 11.29 13.56
N VAL A 198 -11.28 10.89 12.45
CA VAL A 198 -11.97 10.71 11.17
C VAL A 198 -13.00 9.59 11.27
N LYS A 199 -12.65 8.46 11.90
CA LYS A 199 -13.58 7.35 12.14
C LYS A 199 -14.79 7.80 12.95
N GLU A 200 -14.58 8.51 14.04
CA GLU A 200 -15.68 9.04 14.85
C GLU A 200 -16.62 9.94 14.03
N SER A 201 -16.04 10.77 13.15
CA SER A 201 -16.80 11.66 12.27
C SER A 201 -17.67 10.89 11.27
N ILE A 202 -17.13 9.80 10.68
CA ILE A 202 -17.82 8.90 9.77
C ILE A 202 -18.98 8.20 10.49
N ASP A 203 -18.69 7.60 11.65
CA ASP A 203 -19.68 6.88 12.48
C ASP A 203 -20.85 7.81 12.88
N GLN A 204 -20.57 9.05 13.29
CA GLN A 204 -21.58 10.04 13.66
C GLN A 204 -22.48 10.48 12.50
N LEU A 205 -21.96 10.46 11.27
CA LEU A 205 -22.70 10.84 10.08
C LEU A 205 -23.38 9.65 9.41
N GLY A 206 -23.04 8.41 9.80
CA GLY A 206 -23.56 7.20 9.19
C GLY A 206 -23.17 7.07 7.72
N ILE A 207 -21.95 7.51 7.35
CA ILE A 207 -21.43 7.45 5.98
C ILE A 207 -20.38 6.37 5.85
N GLU A 208 -20.22 5.82 4.64
CA GLU A 208 -19.11 4.95 4.29
C GLU A 208 -17.99 5.79 3.68
N PHE A 209 -16.74 5.52 4.03
CA PHE A 209 -15.58 6.26 3.52
C PHE A 209 -14.38 5.33 3.35
N ASP A 210 -14.08 4.98 2.11
CA ASP A 210 -13.00 4.04 1.75
C ASP A 210 -11.59 4.59 2.04
N GLY A 211 -11.48 5.90 2.23
CA GLY A 211 -10.22 6.54 2.63
C GLY A 211 -9.72 6.15 4.02
N LEU A 212 -10.52 5.44 4.83
CA LEU A 212 -10.14 4.98 6.16
C LEU A 212 -10.01 3.46 6.21
N GLY A 213 -8.79 2.95 6.32
CA GLY A 213 -8.50 1.54 6.53
C GLY A 213 -8.14 1.22 7.97
N HIS A 214 -8.44 0.00 8.43
CA HIS A 214 -8.01 -0.52 9.74
C HIS A 214 -7.35 -1.89 9.56
N ASP A 215 -6.07 -1.97 9.87
CA ASP A 215 -5.33 -3.22 9.97
C ASP A 215 -5.59 -3.82 11.36
N LYS A 216 -6.42 -4.87 11.41
CA LYS A 216 -6.85 -5.50 12.67
C LYS A 216 -5.73 -6.29 13.36
N GLU A 217 -4.75 -6.80 12.61
CA GLU A 217 -3.64 -7.57 13.18
C GLU A 217 -2.66 -6.67 13.91
N LYS A 218 -2.40 -5.47 13.36
CA LYS A 218 -1.47 -4.48 13.92
C LYS A 218 -2.18 -3.43 14.78
N ASP A 219 -3.50 -3.47 14.85
CA ASP A 219 -4.34 -2.40 15.42
C ASP A 219 -3.91 -1.01 14.93
N ALA A 220 -3.79 -0.87 13.62
CA ALA A 220 -3.31 0.35 12.98
C ALA A 220 -4.31 0.90 11.98
N TYR A 221 -4.65 2.17 12.12
CA TYR A 221 -5.49 2.89 11.16
C TYR A 221 -4.62 3.52 10.07
N ARG A 222 -5.19 3.58 8.86
CA ARG A 222 -4.62 4.26 7.69
C ARG A 222 -5.62 5.25 7.15
N LEU A 223 -5.13 6.39 6.65
CA LEU A 223 -5.96 7.40 6.01
C LEU A 223 -5.38 7.70 4.62
N THR A 224 -6.21 7.54 3.59
CA THR A 224 -5.91 7.91 2.21
C THR A 224 -6.43 9.31 1.97
N TYR A 225 -5.52 10.28 1.87
CA TYR A 225 -5.87 11.70 1.77
C TYR A 225 -6.53 12.06 0.44
N GLU A 226 -6.21 11.34 -0.63
CA GLU A 226 -6.78 11.53 -1.96
C GLU A 226 -8.31 11.33 -1.97
N GLU A 227 -8.82 10.43 -1.13
CA GLU A 227 -10.25 10.18 -1.01
C GLU A 227 -11.02 11.35 -0.36
N LEU A 228 -10.33 12.32 0.23
CA LEU A 228 -10.92 13.55 0.75
C LEU A 228 -11.18 14.60 -0.35
N ILE A 229 -10.62 14.43 -1.55
CA ILE A 229 -10.72 15.43 -2.63
C ILE A 229 -12.18 15.58 -3.09
N ALA A 230 -12.87 14.49 -3.38
CA ALA A 230 -14.26 14.54 -3.82
C ALA A 230 -15.20 15.15 -2.76
N PRO A 231 -15.14 14.76 -1.48
CA PRO A 231 -15.83 15.45 -0.38
C PRO A 231 -15.51 16.94 -0.27
N LEU A 232 -14.25 17.34 -0.46
CA LEU A 232 -13.85 18.75 -0.44
C LEU A 232 -14.49 19.53 -1.60
N VAL A 233 -14.46 18.99 -2.80
CA VAL A 233 -15.12 19.62 -3.97
C VAL A 233 -16.62 19.76 -3.72
N LYS A 234 -17.28 18.72 -3.19
CA LYS A 234 -18.70 18.78 -2.83
C LYS A 234 -18.97 19.89 -1.79
N ALA A 235 -18.12 19.99 -0.77
CA ALA A 235 -18.27 21.04 0.25
C ALA A 235 -18.07 22.45 -0.33
N VAL A 236 -17.11 22.64 -1.23
CA VAL A 236 -16.90 23.92 -1.91
C VAL A 236 -18.12 24.30 -2.76
N ASN A 237 -18.66 23.36 -3.54
CA ASN A 237 -19.85 23.61 -4.36
C ASN A 237 -21.05 24.03 -3.47
N GLN A 238 -21.29 23.32 -2.38
CA GLN A 238 -22.33 23.69 -1.41
C GLN A 238 -22.10 25.08 -0.78
N LEU A 239 -20.85 25.50 -0.56
CA LEU A 239 -20.54 26.84 -0.09
C LEU A 239 -20.80 27.88 -1.17
N VAL A 240 -20.46 27.62 -2.43
CA VAL A 240 -20.75 28.51 -3.56
C VAL A 240 -22.27 28.74 -3.67
N ASP A 241 -23.06 27.66 -3.68
CA ASP A 241 -24.53 27.75 -3.74
C ASP A 241 -25.09 28.63 -2.60
N ARG A 242 -24.55 28.45 -1.38
CA ARG A 242 -24.98 29.26 -0.21
C ARG A 242 -24.57 30.73 -0.33
N VAL A 243 -23.40 31.01 -0.88
CA VAL A 243 -22.94 32.39 -1.14
C VAL A 243 -23.86 33.05 -2.15
N GLU A 244 -24.20 32.40 -3.26
CA GLU A 244 -25.11 32.93 -4.26
C GLU A 244 -26.51 33.27 -3.68
N VAL A 245 -27.04 32.37 -2.83
CA VAL A 245 -28.32 32.66 -2.14
C VAL A 245 -28.18 33.89 -1.23
N LEU A 246 -27.09 33.98 -0.44
CA LEU A 246 -26.90 35.13 0.45
C LEU A 246 -26.68 36.43 -0.32
N GLU A 247 -26.00 36.41 -1.47
CA GLU A 247 -25.82 37.59 -2.33
C GLU A 247 -27.16 38.07 -2.88
N ASN A 248 -28.01 37.16 -3.34
CA ASN A 248 -29.35 37.48 -3.81
C ASN A 248 -30.23 38.06 -2.68
N ASP A 249 -30.21 37.47 -1.50
CA ASP A 249 -30.94 37.97 -0.34
C ASP A 249 -30.45 39.35 0.07
N ASN A 250 -29.13 39.58 0.06
CA ASN A 250 -28.54 40.89 0.32
C ASN A 250 -28.96 41.95 -0.72
N ALA A 251 -29.00 41.60 -1.98
CA ALA A 251 -29.46 42.49 -3.03
C ALA A 251 -30.94 42.89 -2.81
N LEU A 252 -31.79 41.91 -2.46
CA LEU A 252 -33.21 42.15 -2.16
C LEU A 252 -33.40 43.04 -0.92
N LEU A 253 -32.59 42.79 0.14
CA LEU A 253 -32.64 43.59 1.34
C LEU A 253 -32.23 45.05 1.08
N LYS A 254 -31.16 45.27 0.27
CA LYS A 254 -30.74 46.61 -0.15
C LYS A 254 -31.81 47.35 -0.90
N ASP A 255 -32.50 46.67 -1.83
CA ASP A 255 -33.61 47.27 -2.59
C ASP A 255 -34.78 47.67 -1.63
N ARG A 256 -35.08 46.83 -0.65
CA ARG A 256 -36.11 47.13 0.35
C ARG A 256 -35.72 48.34 1.25
N ILE A 257 -34.46 48.41 1.67
CA ILE A 257 -33.96 49.56 2.46
C ILE A 257 -34.06 50.85 1.64
N ASN A 258 -33.59 50.85 0.40
CA ASN A 258 -33.68 52.01 -0.50
C ASN A 258 -35.13 52.49 -0.70
N LYS A 259 -36.08 51.57 -0.78
CA LYS A 259 -37.54 51.91 -0.91
C LYS A 259 -38.04 52.53 0.38
N LEU A 260 -37.60 52.10 1.54
CA LEU A 260 -38.05 52.67 2.82
C LEU A 260 -37.42 54.07 3.10
N GLU A 261 -36.16 54.27 2.68
CA GLU A 261 -35.48 55.55 2.82
C GLU A 261 -36.05 56.66 1.88
N ASN A 262 -36.73 56.24 0.80
CA ASN A 262 -37.34 57.17 -0.17
C ASN A 262 -38.83 57.35 0.04
N MET A 263 -39.41 56.83 1.12
CA MET A 263 -40.80 57.06 1.54
C MET A 263 -40.91 58.16 2.63
#